data_eb069f99517955ea5c651ba67dbf3765
#
_entry.id   eb069f99517955ea5c651ba67dbf3765
#
_cell.length_a   1.000
_cell.length_b   1.000
_cell.length_c   1.000
_cell.angle_alpha   90.00
_cell.angle_beta   90.00
_cell.angle_gamma   90.00
#
_symmetry.space_group_name_H-M   'P 1'
#
loop_
_entity.id
_entity.type
_entity.pdbx_description
1 polymer ?
#
loop_
_entity_poly.entity_id
_entity_poly.type
_entity_poly.pdbx_seq_one_letter_code
_entity_poly.pdbx_strand_id
1 'polypeptide(L)'
;MHKLLFLISIFIFNDIKADTLYDPLGKYLGEIEDNGNTYNSLGMYKGRVESNGGIYNSLGKYLGKIETNGNSYDSHRGYMGRIDRNGNLYDSSGKFRAKLERNGIFYDSLGRYLGKIIK
;
A
#
# COMPACT_ATOMS: atom_id res chain seq x y z
N MET A 1 -7.60 7.76 -3.09
CA MET A 1 -6.95 7.88 -1.78
C MET A 1 -6.87 6.53 -1.07
N HIS A 2 -7.99 5.83 -0.90
CA HIS A 2 -7.97 4.50 -0.25
C HIS A 2 -7.14 3.48 -1.02
N LYS A 3 -7.16 3.52 -2.36
CA LYS A 3 -6.40 2.60 -3.20
C LYS A 3 -4.89 2.80 -3.05
N LEU A 4 -4.45 4.05 -2.90
CA LEU A 4 -3.04 4.36 -2.72
C LEU A 4 -2.53 3.87 -1.36
N LEU A 5 -3.32 4.08 -0.30
CA LEU A 5 -2.98 3.58 1.03
C LEU A 5 -2.89 2.06 1.05
N PHE A 6 -3.76 1.38 0.32
CA PHE A 6 -3.75 -0.07 0.18
C PHE A 6 -2.46 -0.56 -0.48
N LEU A 7 -2.02 0.08 -1.57
CA LEU A 7 -0.76 -0.24 -2.26
C LEU A 7 0.44 -0.03 -1.34
N ILE A 8 0.46 1.06 -0.61
CA ILE A 8 1.51 1.38 0.36
C ILE A 8 1.58 0.30 1.44
N SER A 9 0.44 -0.10 1.97
CA SER A 9 0.36 -1.13 3.02
C SER A 9 0.94 -2.45 2.55
N ILE A 10 0.62 -2.89 1.33
CA ILE A 10 1.15 -4.12 0.74
C ILE A 10 2.66 -4.06 0.62
N PHE A 11 3.18 -2.92 0.16
CA PHE A 11 4.61 -2.74 -0.05
C PHE A 11 5.40 -2.85 1.26
N ILE A 12 4.88 -2.24 2.32
CA ILE A 12 5.52 -2.25 3.65
C ILE A 12 5.52 -3.63 4.26
N PHE A 13 4.44 -4.38 4.08
CA PHE A 13 4.34 -5.72 4.63
C PHE A 13 5.49 -6.62 4.17
N ASN A 14 5.94 -6.42 2.92
CA ASN A 14 7.04 -7.21 2.34
C ASN A 14 8.42 -6.70 2.74
N ASP A 15 8.53 -5.45 3.21
CA ASP A 15 9.83 -4.86 3.56
C ASP A 15 9.62 -3.75 4.58
N ILE A 16 9.89 -4.05 5.84
CA ILE A 16 9.64 -3.16 6.99
C ILE A 16 10.71 -2.06 7.06
N LYS A 17 10.79 -1.20 6.03
CA LYS A 17 11.68 -0.04 6.03
C LYS A 17 10.88 1.21 5.74
N ALA A 18 11.43 2.35 6.15
CA ALA A 18 10.80 3.65 5.86
C ALA A 18 10.72 3.86 4.35
N ASP A 19 9.52 4.14 3.86
CA ASP A 19 9.27 4.36 2.44
C ASP A 19 8.72 5.75 2.22
N THR A 20 9.23 6.44 1.20
CA THR A 20 8.73 7.75 0.77
C THR A 20 8.00 7.61 -0.55
N LEU A 21 6.81 8.21 -0.63
CA LEU A 21 5.91 8.03 -1.75
C LEU A 21 5.78 9.31 -2.57
N TYR A 22 5.87 9.18 -3.90
CA TYR A 22 5.74 10.30 -4.85
C TYR A 22 4.70 10.01 -5.92
N ASP A 23 3.99 11.06 -6.36
CA ASP A 23 3.04 10.94 -7.47
C ASP A 23 3.76 10.99 -8.83
N PRO A 24 3.02 10.88 -9.98
CA PRO A 24 3.65 10.87 -11.30
C PRO A 24 4.39 12.15 -11.67
N LEU A 25 4.07 13.28 -11.02
CA LEU A 25 4.73 14.57 -11.26
C LEU A 25 5.92 14.80 -10.33
N GLY A 26 6.25 13.79 -9.49
CA GLY A 26 7.32 13.89 -8.53
C GLY A 26 6.95 14.61 -7.24
N LYS A 27 5.66 14.85 -7.01
CA LYS A 27 5.19 15.51 -5.79
C LYS A 27 5.20 14.52 -4.62
N TYR A 28 5.74 14.95 -3.50
CA TYR A 28 5.76 14.17 -2.26
C TYR A 28 4.33 13.92 -1.74
N LEU A 29 3.96 12.67 -1.54
CA LEU A 29 2.64 12.27 -1.06
C LEU A 29 2.62 11.89 0.42
N GLY A 30 3.76 11.51 0.96
CA GLY A 30 3.85 11.09 2.35
C GLY A 30 4.90 10.03 2.56
N GLU A 31 4.93 9.49 3.77
CA GLU A 31 5.92 8.48 4.12
C GLU A 31 5.36 7.47 5.12
N ILE A 32 6.03 6.34 5.20
CA ILE A 32 5.74 5.30 6.17
C ILE A 32 7.02 5.03 6.94
N GLU A 33 6.93 5.04 8.26
CA GLU A 33 8.07 4.78 9.13
C GLU A 33 8.29 3.29 9.34
N ASP A 34 9.47 2.93 9.85
CA ASP A 34 9.82 1.53 10.13
C ASP A 34 8.83 0.84 11.07
N ASN A 35 8.21 1.60 11.97
CA ASN A 35 7.22 1.08 12.90
C ASN A 35 5.82 0.91 12.27
N GLY A 36 5.68 1.24 10.98
CA GLY A 36 4.41 1.13 10.27
C GLY A 36 3.53 2.36 10.32
N ASN A 37 3.92 3.40 11.05
CA ASN A 37 3.15 4.64 11.10
C ASN A 37 3.21 5.36 9.76
N THR A 38 2.05 5.84 9.31
CA THR A 38 1.88 6.47 8.00
C THR A 38 1.51 7.94 8.16
N TYR A 39 2.16 8.79 7.36
CA TYR A 39 1.95 10.24 7.39
C TYR A 39 1.69 10.76 5.98
N ASN A 40 0.84 11.79 5.85
CA ASN A 40 0.62 12.43 4.56
C ASN A 40 1.71 13.48 4.27
N SER A 41 1.58 14.21 3.15
CA SER A 41 2.56 15.20 2.72
C SER A 41 2.69 16.39 3.66
N LEU A 42 1.71 16.60 4.55
CA LEU A 42 1.73 17.66 5.55
C LEU A 42 2.26 17.18 6.90
N GLY A 43 2.71 15.94 6.97
CA GLY A 43 3.20 15.36 8.22
C GLY A 43 2.11 14.90 9.18
N MET A 44 0.85 14.85 8.74
CA MET A 44 -0.24 14.42 9.60
C MET A 44 -0.33 12.91 9.63
N TYR A 45 -0.54 12.36 10.83
CA TYR A 45 -0.69 10.93 11.05
C TYR A 45 -1.95 10.40 10.36
N LYS A 46 -1.81 9.34 9.55
CA LYS A 46 -2.90 8.75 8.77
C LYS A 46 -3.27 7.34 9.20
N GLY A 47 -2.49 6.75 10.09
CA GLY A 47 -2.74 5.40 10.56
C GLY A 47 -1.48 4.57 10.59
N ARG A 48 -1.65 3.27 10.70
CA ARG A 48 -0.49 2.38 10.81
C ARG A 48 -0.79 1.00 10.23
N VAL A 49 0.29 0.34 9.81
CA VAL A 49 0.27 -1.08 9.43
C VAL A 49 1.09 -1.82 10.46
N GLU A 50 0.51 -2.81 11.11
CA GLU A 50 1.22 -3.60 12.10
C GLU A 50 2.00 -4.73 11.46
N SER A 51 2.98 -5.28 12.18
CA SER A 51 3.82 -6.37 11.68
C SER A 51 3.03 -7.64 11.35
N ASN A 52 1.84 -7.82 11.97
CA ASN A 52 0.96 -8.94 11.66
C ASN A 52 0.06 -8.69 10.44
N GLY A 53 0.23 -7.55 9.75
CA GLY A 53 -0.55 -7.19 8.58
C GLY A 53 -1.83 -6.41 8.87
N GLY A 54 -2.15 -6.16 10.13
CA GLY A 54 -3.32 -5.36 10.51
C GLY A 54 -3.17 -3.90 10.12
N ILE A 55 -4.22 -3.30 9.57
CA ILE A 55 -4.23 -1.92 9.09
C ILE A 55 -5.23 -1.11 9.89
N TYR A 56 -4.80 0.04 10.40
CA TYR A 56 -5.61 0.92 11.25
C TYR A 56 -5.58 2.35 10.73
N ASN A 57 -6.68 3.08 10.86
CA ASN A 57 -6.73 4.50 10.51
C ASN A 57 -6.14 5.37 11.64
N SER A 58 -6.17 6.69 11.47
CA SER A 58 -5.60 7.63 12.43
C SER A 58 -6.33 7.65 13.77
N LEU A 59 -7.56 7.14 13.81
CA LEU A 59 -8.36 7.05 15.04
C LEU A 59 -8.22 5.69 15.73
N GLY A 60 -7.38 4.82 15.19
CA GLY A 60 -7.18 3.48 15.73
C GLY A 60 -8.22 2.47 15.30
N LYS A 61 -9.08 2.82 14.35
CA LYS A 61 -10.10 1.90 13.83
C LYS A 61 -9.47 0.88 12.89
N TYR A 62 -9.79 -0.39 13.09
CA TYR A 62 -9.34 -1.48 12.23
C TYR A 62 -9.94 -1.37 10.84
N LEU A 63 -9.11 -1.32 9.80
CA LEU A 63 -9.55 -1.20 8.40
C LEU A 63 -9.46 -2.51 7.63
N GLY A 64 -8.66 -3.44 8.09
CA GLY A 64 -8.48 -4.69 7.38
C GLY A 64 -7.12 -5.30 7.62
N LYS A 65 -6.79 -6.30 6.82
CA LYS A 65 -5.57 -7.08 7.01
C LYS A 65 -4.98 -7.53 5.69
N ILE A 66 -3.66 -7.57 5.62
CA ILE A 66 -2.91 -8.16 4.51
C ILE A 66 -2.18 -9.38 5.05
N GLU A 67 -2.36 -10.52 4.39
CA GLU A 67 -1.69 -11.77 4.79
C GLU A 67 -0.32 -11.90 4.10
N THR A 68 0.51 -12.78 4.64
CA THR A 68 1.86 -13.01 4.09
C THR A 68 1.86 -13.52 2.65
N ASN A 69 0.77 -14.18 2.23
CA ASN A 69 0.62 -14.64 0.85
C ASN A 69 0.16 -13.55 -0.12
N GLY A 70 -0.01 -12.29 0.37
CA GLY A 70 -0.42 -11.16 -0.44
C GLY A 70 -1.93 -10.94 -0.52
N ASN A 71 -2.75 -11.83 0.02
CA ASN A 71 -4.20 -11.65 0.06
C ASN A 71 -4.58 -10.58 1.09
N SER A 72 -5.54 -9.74 0.74
CA SER A 72 -6.01 -8.67 1.62
C SER A 72 -7.51 -8.74 1.84
N TYR A 73 -7.91 -8.34 3.04
CA TYR A 73 -9.28 -8.40 3.50
C TYR A 73 -9.66 -7.11 4.21
N ASP A 74 -10.93 -6.71 4.09
CA ASP A 74 -11.45 -5.55 4.81
C ASP A 74 -11.75 -5.88 6.28
N SER A 75 -12.30 -4.92 7.02
CA SER A 75 -12.61 -5.10 8.44
C SER A 75 -13.72 -6.13 8.72
N HIS A 76 -14.49 -6.48 7.70
CA HIS A 76 -15.55 -7.50 7.78
C HIS A 76 -15.12 -8.83 7.17
N ARG A 77 -13.81 -9.00 6.92
CA ARG A 77 -13.22 -10.19 6.29
C ARG A 77 -13.62 -10.39 4.84
N GLY A 78 -14.11 -9.34 4.18
CA GLY A 78 -14.38 -9.36 2.75
C GLY A 78 -13.07 -9.33 1.97
N TYR A 79 -12.94 -10.22 0.98
CA TYR A 79 -11.74 -10.28 0.16
C TYR A 79 -11.61 -9.03 -0.71
N MET A 80 -10.48 -8.35 -0.64
CA MET A 80 -10.23 -7.10 -1.37
C MET A 80 -9.32 -7.28 -2.58
N GLY A 81 -8.63 -8.39 -2.66
CA GLY A 81 -7.68 -8.63 -3.74
C GLY A 81 -6.34 -9.13 -3.22
N ARG A 82 -5.36 -9.15 -4.12
CA ARG A 82 -4.03 -9.67 -3.76
C ARG A 82 -2.94 -9.04 -4.59
N ILE A 83 -1.73 -9.09 -4.06
CA ILE A 83 -0.51 -8.79 -4.81
C ILE A 83 0.30 -10.09 -4.92
N ASP A 84 0.80 -10.40 -6.12
CA ASP A 84 1.65 -11.57 -6.29
C ASP A 84 3.13 -11.21 -6.08
N ARG A 85 4.00 -12.21 -6.19
CA ARG A 85 5.44 -12.04 -5.96
C ARG A 85 6.11 -11.15 -7.01
N ASN A 86 5.49 -11.01 -8.18
CA ASN A 86 6.02 -10.20 -9.26
C ASN A 86 5.57 -8.73 -9.15
N GLY A 87 4.80 -8.40 -8.11
CA GLY A 87 4.30 -7.03 -7.90
C GLY A 87 3.00 -6.74 -8.64
N ASN A 88 2.35 -7.75 -9.20
CA ASN A 88 1.05 -7.56 -9.87
C ASN A 88 -0.06 -7.50 -8.83
N LEU A 89 -0.89 -6.46 -8.94
CA LEU A 89 -2.02 -6.23 -8.03
C LEU A 89 -3.32 -6.57 -8.73
N TYR A 90 -4.14 -7.39 -8.08
CA TYR A 90 -5.44 -7.83 -8.58
C TYR A 90 -6.54 -7.42 -7.61
N ASP A 91 -7.70 -7.05 -8.14
CA ASP A 91 -8.86 -6.73 -7.30
C ASP A 91 -9.58 -8.00 -6.84
N SER A 92 -10.69 -7.85 -6.13
CA SER A 92 -11.44 -8.97 -5.57
C SER A 92 -12.05 -9.89 -6.62
N SER A 93 -12.21 -9.42 -7.85
CA SER A 93 -12.70 -10.25 -8.95
C SER A 93 -11.58 -10.90 -9.77
N GLY A 94 -10.33 -10.69 -9.38
CA GLY A 94 -9.16 -11.23 -10.08
C GLY A 94 -8.68 -10.39 -11.26
N LYS A 95 -9.24 -9.19 -11.43
CA LYS A 95 -8.84 -8.30 -12.52
C LYS A 95 -7.53 -7.60 -12.18
N PHE A 96 -6.60 -7.58 -13.15
CA PHE A 96 -5.32 -6.88 -13.00
C PHE A 96 -5.55 -5.37 -12.89
N ARG A 97 -5.00 -4.75 -11.83
CA ARG A 97 -5.21 -3.32 -11.56
C ARG A 97 -3.94 -2.50 -11.63
N ALA A 98 -2.81 -3.05 -11.24
CA ALA A 98 -1.57 -2.29 -11.17
C ALA A 98 -0.37 -3.20 -11.06
N LYS A 99 0.81 -2.64 -11.32
CA LYS A 99 2.07 -3.35 -11.15
C LYS A 99 3.07 -2.47 -10.40
N LEU A 100 3.67 -3.04 -9.36
CA LEU A 100 4.76 -2.43 -8.62
C LEU A 100 6.05 -3.12 -9.02
N GLU A 101 7.00 -2.37 -9.60
CA GLU A 101 8.30 -2.91 -9.99
C GLU A 101 9.28 -2.87 -8.83
N ARG A 102 10.34 -3.67 -8.92
CA ARG A 102 11.36 -3.77 -7.87
C ARG A 102 12.05 -2.45 -7.56
N ASN A 103 12.16 -1.58 -8.56
CA ASN A 103 12.76 -0.25 -8.39
C ASN A 103 11.82 0.75 -7.70
N GLY A 104 10.62 0.32 -7.29
CA GLY A 104 9.65 1.17 -6.61
C GLY A 104 8.70 1.93 -7.52
N ILE A 105 8.87 1.82 -8.84
CA ILE A 105 7.97 2.49 -9.79
C ILE A 105 6.71 1.65 -9.97
N PHE A 106 5.53 2.29 -9.96
CA PHE A 106 4.29 1.56 -10.16
C PHE A 106 3.43 2.16 -11.26
N TYR A 107 2.68 1.26 -11.92
CA TYR A 107 1.89 1.54 -13.12
C TYR A 107 0.48 1.00 -12.95
N ASP A 108 -0.49 1.63 -13.61
CA ASP A 108 -1.86 1.10 -13.65
C ASP A 108 -1.98 -0.04 -14.69
N SER A 109 -3.20 -0.57 -14.84
CA SER A 109 -3.46 -1.70 -15.75
C SER A 109 -3.26 -1.36 -17.22
N LEU A 110 -3.21 -0.07 -17.56
CA LEU A 110 -2.97 0.41 -18.93
C LEU A 110 -1.49 0.78 -19.16
N GLY A 111 -0.63 0.54 -18.17
CA GLY A 111 0.79 0.88 -18.27
C GLY A 111 1.11 2.34 -17.98
N ARG A 112 0.15 3.11 -17.48
CA ARG A 112 0.38 4.51 -17.14
C ARG A 112 1.10 4.64 -15.79
N TYR A 113 2.07 5.53 -15.75
CA TYR A 113 2.87 5.77 -14.54
C TYR A 113 1.99 6.37 -13.42
N LEU A 114 1.97 5.72 -12.27
CA LEU A 114 1.19 6.15 -11.11
C LEU A 114 2.04 6.83 -10.03
N GLY A 115 3.36 6.65 -10.07
CA GLY A 115 4.24 7.21 -9.07
C GLY A 115 5.34 6.25 -8.67
N LYS A 116 6.03 6.58 -7.59
CA LYS A 116 7.13 5.75 -7.12
C LYS A 116 7.24 5.76 -5.61
N ILE A 117 7.84 4.71 -5.08
CA ILE A 117 8.15 4.54 -3.67
C ILE A 117 9.67 4.47 -3.55
N ILE A 118 10.24 5.29 -2.69
CA ILE A 118 11.68 5.28 -2.41
C ILE A 118 11.88 4.81 -0.98
N LYS A 119 12.70 3.79 -0.83
CA LYS A 119 13.03 3.22 0.48
C LYS A 119 14.20 3.94 1.13
#